data_07e307366b4b7ee65f9df9ae49752e94
#
_entry.id   07e307366b4b7ee65f9df9ae49752e94
#
_cell.length_a   1.000
_cell.length_b   1.000
_cell.length_c   1.000
_cell.angle_alpha   90.00
_cell.angle_beta   90.00
_cell.angle_gamma   90.00
#
_symmetry.space_group_name_H-M   'P 1'
#
loop_
_entity.id
_entity.type
_entity.pdbx_description
1 polymer ?
#
loop_
_entity_poly.entity_id
_entity_poly.type
_entity_poly.pdbx_seq_one_letter_code
_entity_poly.pdbx_strand_id
1 'polypeptide(L)'
;MKGIHLILLGILIFSNVFAQNNSGGKFQIARLKYSGGGDWYNDPSAEVNLLKFVSENTTVETFPEYTFVDIATNDIFSYPFLFLTGHGNIVLSTEEAERLKTYLENGGFLYIDDDYGLDKSIRRELKKVFPENPLVELPFNHPVYHILYGFDQGPPKIHEHDGKPPQGFGIFIGKRLAVYYTYESNPSDGWADPEVHKDPPEKREEALKFGTNLILYVLSN
;
A
#
# COMPACT_ATOMS: atom_id res chain seq x y z
N MET A 1 16.04 -45.54 37.82
CA MET A 1 16.57 -44.28 37.34
C MET A 1 15.86 -43.97 36.02
N LYS A 2 14.87 -43.05 36.02
CA LYS A 2 14.14 -42.64 34.80
C LYS A 2 14.74 -41.32 34.28
N GLY A 3 15.33 -41.38 33.12
CA GLY A 3 15.91 -40.19 32.44
C GLY A 3 14.80 -39.29 31.91
N ILE A 4 14.79 -38.03 32.32
CA ILE A 4 13.93 -36.99 31.81
C ILE A 4 14.62 -36.40 30.59
N HIS A 5 14.00 -36.63 29.42
CA HIS A 5 14.43 -35.95 28.17
C HIS A 5 13.76 -34.57 28.12
N LEU A 6 14.61 -33.55 28.29
CA LEU A 6 14.20 -32.14 28.13
C LEU A 6 14.21 -31.81 26.63
N ILE A 7 13.01 -31.67 26.04
CA ILE A 7 12.87 -31.17 24.65
C ILE A 7 12.95 -29.66 24.72
N LEU A 8 14.07 -29.09 24.26
CA LEU A 8 14.22 -27.66 24.04
C LEU A 8 13.45 -27.32 22.75
N LEU A 9 12.29 -26.68 22.91
CA LEU A 9 11.53 -26.10 21.79
C LEU A 9 12.20 -24.76 21.41
N GLY A 10 13.01 -24.76 20.37
CA GLY A 10 13.61 -23.54 19.83
C GLY A 10 12.54 -22.69 19.14
N ILE A 11 12.19 -21.57 19.75
CA ILE A 11 11.37 -20.53 19.13
C ILE A 11 12.24 -19.81 18.10
N LEU A 12 12.05 -20.12 16.82
CA LEU A 12 12.60 -19.35 15.72
C LEU A 12 11.81 -18.03 15.61
N ILE A 13 12.38 -16.97 16.18
CA ILE A 13 11.91 -15.62 15.95
C ILE A 13 12.39 -15.22 14.56
N PHE A 14 11.50 -15.24 13.57
CA PHE A 14 11.74 -14.62 12.28
C PHE A 14 11.70 -13.09 12.47
N SER A 15 12.84 -12.50 12.71
CA SER A 15 13.00 -11.04 12.59
C SER A 15 12.91 -10.70 11.11
N ASN A 16 11.87 -9.98 10.69
CA ASN A 16 11.82 -9.35 9.38
C ASN A 16 12.95 -8.32 9.30
N VAL A 17 14.04 -8.68 8.65
CA VAL A 17 15.17 -7.77 8.40
C VAL A 17 14.84 -6.99 7.13
N PHE A 18 14.08 -5.90 7.26
CA PHE A 18 14.13 -4.87 6.23
C PHE A 18 15.49 -4.19 6.32
N ALA A 19 16.17 -4.03 5.19
CA ALA A 19 17.44 -3.30 5.14
C ALA A 19 17.18 -1.89 5.71
N GLN A 20 18.07 -1.44 6.61
CA GLN A 20 17.93 -0.15 7.27
C GLN A 20 18.05 0.98 6.24
N ASN A 21 16.95 1.67 5.98
CA ASN A 21 16.94 2.92 5.23
C ASN A 21 17.56 4.05 6.06
N ASN A 22 18.00 5.12 5.39
CA ASN A 22 18.52 6.34 6.04
C ASN A 22 17.48 7.11 6.90
N SER A 23 16.27 6.57 7.05
CA SER A 23 15.17 7.16 7.82
C SER A 23 15.36 7.14 9.35
N GLY A 24 16.44 6.54 9.85
CA GLY A 24 16.67 6.44 11.31
C GLY A 24 15.62 5.62 12.06
N GLY A 25 14.94 4.68 11.39
CA GLY A 25 13.87 3.85 11.96
C GLY A 25 12.45 4.46 11.85
N LYS A 26 12.30 5.62 11.23
CA LYS A 26 11.00 6.25 10.98
C LYS A 26 10.28 5.57 9.81
N PHE A 27 8.95 5.53 9.87
CA PHE A 27 8.15 4.95 8.80
C PHE A 27 8.23 5.78 7.52
N GLN A 28 8.37 5.10 6.38
CA GLN A 28 8.53 5.71 5.07
C GLN A 28 7.71 4.94 4.03
N ILE A 29 7.15 5.66 3.05
CA ILE A 29 6.50 5.11 1.86
C ILE A 29 7.46 5.30 0.68
N ALA A 30 7.60 4.29 -0.18
CA ALA A 30 8.27 4.45 -1.46
C ALA A 30 7.28 4.31 -2.61
N ARG A 31 7.25 5.31 -3.50
CA ARG A 31 6.51 5.27 -4.75
C ARG A 31 7.13 4.23 -5.68
N LEU A 32 6.32 3.34 -6.24
CA LEU A 32 6.80 2.30 -7.14
C LEU A 32 6.86 2.83 -8.58
N LYS A 33 8.07 2.97 -9.12
CA LYS A 33 8.30 3.26 -10.52
C LYS A 33 8.12 1.98 -11.35
N TYR A 34 7.27 2.05 -12.37
CA TYR A 34 6.94 0.93 -13.26
C TYR A 34 7.01 1.34 -14.73
N SER A 35 7.01 0.35 -15.63
CA SER A 35 6.95 0.54 -17.08
C SER A 35 5.53 0.38 -17.63
N GLY A 36 5.29 0.78 -18.88
CA GLY A 36 4.00 0.59 -19.56
C GLY A 36 3.31 1.86 -20.01
N GLY A 37 3.86 3.03 -19.66
CA GLY A 37 3.38 4.33 -20.12
C GLY A 37 2.43 5.06 -19.17
N GLY A 38 2.12 4.47 -18.00
CA GLY A 38 1.43 5.19 -16.94
C GLY A 38 2.33 6.19 -16.22
N ASP A 39 1.73 7.23 -15.65
CA ASP A 39 2.43 8.35 -15.02
C ASP A 39 2.63 8.14 -13.52
N TRP A 40 3.34 7.06 -13.15
CA TRP A 40 3.68 6.69 -11.77
C TRP A 40 4.21 7.86 -10.91
N TYR A 41 4.67 8.93 -11.52
CA TYR A 41 5.30 10.10 -10.91
C TYR A 41 4.34 11.27 -10.65
N ASN A 42 3.04 11.11 -10.90
CA ASN A 42 2.04 12.14 -10.62
C ASN A 42 1.99 12.49 -9.14
N ASP A 43 1.51 13.68 -8.79
CA ASP A 43 1.25 14.15 -7.42
C ASP A 43 2.39 13.87 -6.41
N PRO A 44 3.60 14.39 -6.60
CA PRO A 44 4.75 14.08 -5.74
C PRO A 44 4.63 14.59 -4.30
N SER A 45 3.63 15.41 -3.99
CA SER A 45 3.33 15.87 -2.62
C SER A 45 2.44 14.90 -1.83
N ALA A 46 1.81 13.92 -2.49
CA ALA A 46 0.80 13.06 -1.88
C ALA A 46 1.33 12.29 -0.65
N GLU A 47 2.39 11.49 -0.81
CA GLU A 47 2.96 10.71 0.30
C GLU A 47 3.56 11.61 1.37
N VAL A 48 4.13 12.75 0.98
CA VAL A 48 4.71 13.73 1.92
C VAL A 48 3.64 14.27 2.85
N ASN A 49 2.49 14.66 2.31
CA ASN A 49 1.37 15.20 3.08
C ASN A 49 0.72 14.11 3.94
N LEU A 50 0.54 12.89 3.39
CA LEU A 50 0.02 11.78 4.18
C LEU A 50 0.94 11.46 5.37
N LEU A 51 2.25 11.36 5.16
CA LEU A 51 3.21 11.07 6.22
C LEU A 51 3.26 12.17 7.29
N LYS A 52 3.13 13.45 6.90
CA LYS A 52 2.98 14.57 7.85
C LYS A 52 1.71 14.41 8.68
N PHE A 53 0.58 14.16 8.02
CA PHE A 53 -0.71 13.98 8.70
C PHE A 53 -0.66 12.81 9.69
N VAL A 54 -0.04 11.68 9.32
CA VAL A 54 0.13 10.53 10.22
C VAL A 54 0.94 10.89 11.46
N SER A 55 2.08 11.58 11.31
CA SER A 55 2.91 11.97 12.46
C SER A 55 2.25 13.00 13.37
N GLU A 56 1.36 13.84 12.84
CA GLU A 56 0.62 14.84 13.60
C GLU A 56 -0.59 14.27 14.35
N ASN A 57 -1.17 13.18 13.85
CA ASN A 57 -2.42 12.60 14.37
C ASN A 57 -2.26 11.23 15.03
N THR A 58 -1.04 10.68 15.07
CA THR A 58 -0.74 9.39 15.68
C THR A 58 0.60 9.43 16.42
N THR A 59 1.00 8.30 17.02
CA THR A 59 2.31 8.13 17.65
C THR A 59 3.36 7.56 16.68
N VAL A 60 3.03 7.41 15.40
CA VAL A 60 3.96 6.88 14.39
C VAL A 60 4.92 7.97 13.97
N GLU A 61 6.20 7.76 14.19
CA GLU A 61 7.24 8.64 13.64
C GLU A 61 7.42 8.34 12.16
N THR A 62 7.24 9.36 11.30
CA THR A 62 7.35 9.24 9.85
C THR A 62 8.51 10.05 9.30
N PHE A 63 8.96 9.68 8.09
CA PHE A 63 9.94 10.43 7.31
C PHE A 63 9.25 11.01 6.06
N PRO A 64 8.73 12.26 6.12
CA PRO A 64 7.85 12.82 5.10
C PRO A 64 8.63 13.39 3.90
N GLU A 65 9.32 12.52 3.18
CA GLU A 65 10.02 12.84 1.95
C GLU A 65 9.49 12.02 0.78
N TYR A 66 9.38 12.65 -0.39
CA TYR A 66 9.06 11.93 -1.62
C TYR A 66 10.22 11.01 -1.99
N THR A 67 9.93 9.73 -2.01
CA THR A 67 10.88 8.67 -2.35
C THR A 67 10.27 7.74 -3.37
N PHE A 68 11.04 7.33 -4.37
CA PHE A 68 10.61 6.30 -5.32
C PHE A 68 11.65 5.21 -5.46
N VAL A 69 11.19 4.02 -5.83
CA VAL A 69 12.03 2.85 -6.13
C VAL A 69 11.61 2.25 -7.46
N ASP A 70 12.59 1.82 -8.23
CA ASP A 70 12.34 1.14 -9.50
C ASP A 70 12.06 -0.35 -9.22
N ILE A 71 10.92 -0.85 -9.72
CA ILE A 71 10.52 -2.27 -9.57
C ILE A 71 11.56 -3.23 -10.17
N ALA A 72 12.38 -2.74 -11.12
CA ALA A 72 13.44 -3.52 -11.72
C ALA A 72 14.66 -3.71 -10.80
N THR A 73 14.72 -3.02 -9.64
CA THR A 73 15.84 -3.10 -8.70
C THR A 73 15.48 -3.80 -7.39
N ASN A 74 16.50 -4.18 -6.61
CA ASN A 74 16.29 -4.75 -5.28
C ASN A 74 16.01 -3.69 -4.20
N ASP A 75 16.01 -2.41 -4.55
CA ASP A 75 15.75 -1.33 -3.58
C ASP A 75 14.34 -1.40 -3.00
N ILE A 76 13.39 -2.06 -3.69
CA ILE A 76 12.04 -2.31 -3.18
C ILE A 76 12.05 -3.01 -1.82
N PHE A 77 13.04 -3.89 -1.54
CA PHE A 77 13.15 -4.63 -0.28
C PHE A 77 13.57 -3.75 0.91
N SER A 78 13.93 -2.50 0.66
CA SER A 78 14.29 -1.55 1.71
C SER A 78 13.09 -0.85 2.33
N TYR A 79 11.89 -0.99 1.78
CA TYR A 79 10.70 -0.28 2.21
C TYR A 79 9.58 -1.25 2.61
N PRO A 80 8.97 -1.08 3.81
CA PRO A 80 7.88 -1.95 4.24
C PRO A 80 6.58 -1.69 3.49
N PHE A 81 6.43 -0.50 2.91
CA PHE A 81 5.23 -0.02 2.23
C PHE A 81 5.59 0.57 0.87
N LEU A 82 5.12 -0.07 -0.19
CA LEU A 82 5.18 0.48 -1.54
C LEU A 82 3.82 1.07 -1.93
N PHE A 83 3.88 2.20 -2.63
CA PHE A 83 2.71 2.85 -3.18
C PHE A 83 2.80 2.91 -4.71
N LEU A 84 1.74 2.48 -5.39
CA LEU A 84 1.60 2.50 -6.83
C LEU A 84 0.34 3.26 -7.20
N THR A 85 0.47 4.25 -8.06
CA THR A 85 -0.64 5.00 -8.64
C THR A 85 -0.31 5.41 -10.07
N GLY A 86 -1.23 6.03 -10.76
CA GLY A 86 -1.07 6.65 -12.07
C GLY A 86 -2.23 6.39 -13.00
N HIS A 87 -2.24 7.16 -14.09
CA HIS A 87 -3.19 7.00 -15.18
C HIS A 87 -2.70 5.97 -16.19
N GLY A 88 -3.62 5.24 -16.80
CA GLY A 88 -3.37 4.45 -17.98
C GLY A 88 -2.81 3.06 -17.75
N ASN A 89 -1.61 2.75 -18.23
CA ASN A 89 -1.16 1.37 -18.36
C ASN A 89 0.11 1.07 -17.58
N ILE A 90 0.13 -0.10 -16.93
CA ILE A 90 1.31 -0.71 -16.34
C ILE A 90 1.65 -2.02 -17.05
N VAL A 91 2.93 -2.30 -17.21
CA VAL A 91 3.46 -3.57 -17.73
C VAL A 91 4.62 -4.01 -16.84
N LEU A 92 4.55 -5.23 -16.33
CA LEU A 92 5.64 -5.88 -15.61
C LEU A 92 6.29 -6.95 -16.50
N SER A 93 7.62 -6.99 -16.51
CA SER A 93 8.36 -8.15 -17.02
C SER A 93 8.16 -9.36 -16.10
N THR A 94 8.60 -10.53 -16.52
CA THR A 94 8.56 -11.73 -15.67
C THR A 94 9.41 -11.54 -14.42
N GLU A 95 10.60 -10.97 -14.55
CA GLU A 95 11.55 -10.73 -13.46
C GLU A 95 11.00 -9.68 -12.47
N GLU A 96 10.31 -8.65 -12.95
CA GLU A 96 9.66 -7.65 -12.09
C GLU A 96 8.49 -8.27 -11.32
N ALA A 97 7.68 -9.10 -11.98
CA ALA A 97 6.58 -9.80 -11.31
C ALA A 97 7.09 -10.78 -10.23
N GLU A 98 8.15 -11.54 -10.51
CA GLU A 98 8.79 -12.45 -9.54
C GLU A 98 9.42 -11.68 -8.36
N ARG A 99 10.05 -10.53 -8.62
CA ARG A 99 10.62 -9.68 -7.58
C ARG A 99 9.53 -9.09 -6.69
N LEU A 100 8.46 -8.58 -7.27
CA LEU A 100 7.31 -8.07 -6.51
C LEU A 100 6.66 -9.17 -5.67
N LYS A 101 6.51 -10.38 -6.24
CA LYS A 101 6.03 -11.54 -5.50
C LYS A 101 6.92 -11.84 -4.29
N THR A 102 8.23 -11.91 -4.50
CA THR A 102 9.21 -12.14 -3.43
C THR A 102 9.12 -11.06 -2.35
N TYR A 103 9.01 -9.80 -2.73
CA TYR A 103 8.84 -8.68 -1.79
C TYR A 103 7.59 -8.87 -0.91
N LEU A 104 6.46 -9.17 -1.55
CA LEU A 104 5.18 -9.34 -0.85
C LEU A 104 5.16 -10.60 0.04
N GLU A 105 5.75 -11.71 -0.41
CA GLU A 105 5.86 -12.95 0.38
C GLU A 105 6.76 -12.79 1.60
N ASN A 106 7.76 -11.89 1.55
CA ASN A 106 8.67 -11.59 2.65
C ASN A 106 8.19 -10.47 3.59
N GLY A 107 6.91 -10.14 3.59
CA GLY A 107 6.32 -9.21 4.55
C GLY A 107 6.07 -7.80 4.02
N GLY A 108 6.48 -7.49 2.80
CA GLY A 108 6.18 -6.22 2.15
C GLY A 108 4.68 -6.01 1.93
N PHE A 109 4.28 -4.76 1.80
CA PHE A 109 2.90 -4.35 1.50
C PHE A 109 2.88 -3.44 0.28
N LEU A 110 1.91 -3.65 -0.60
CA LEU A 110 1.67 -2.79 -1.75
C LEU A 110 0.27 -2.18 -1.67
N TYR A 111 0.21 -0.86 -1.60
CA TYR A 111 -1.02 -0.11 -1.84
C TYR A 111 -1.06 0.36 -3.29
N ILE A 112 -2.19 0.16 -3.94
CA ILE A 112 -2.45 0.57 -5.32
C ILE A 112 -3.68 1.48 -5.33
N ASP A 113 -3.56 2.64 -5.94
CA ASP A 113 -4.69 3.53 -6.21
C ASP A 113 -4.87 3.71 -7.71
N ASP A 114 -6.05 3.36 -8.24
CA ASP A 114 -6.38 3.63 -9.64
C ASP A 114 -6.76 5.09 -9.78
N ASP A 115 -5.83 5.88 -10.25
CA ASP A 115 -6.05 7.29 -10.49
C ASP A 115 -7.02 7.51 -11.67
N TYR A 116 -6.84 6.82 -12.79
CA TYR A 116 -7.85 6.59 -13.82
C TYR A 116 -7.30 5.69 -14.93
N GLY A 117 -8.07 4.66 -15.26
CA GLY A 117 -7.76 3.78 -16.40
C GLY A 117 -6.65 2.75 -16.14
N LEU A 118 -6.18 2.62 -14.91
CA LEU A 118 -5.19 1.61 -14.50
C LEU A 118 -5.83 0.23 -14.29
N ASP A 119 -7.13 0.15 -13.95
CA ASP A 119 -7.83 -1.07 -13.50
C ASP A 119 -7.56 -2.29 -14.37
N LYS A 120 -7.77 -2.18 -15.68
CA LYS A 120 -7.60 -3.30 -16.61
C LYS A 120 -6.16 -3.83 -16.63
N SER A 121 -5.20 -2.92 -16.59
CA SER A 121 -3.77 -3.28 -16.64
C SER A 121 -3.28 -3.81 -15.31
N ILE A 122 -3.62 -3.19 -14.19
CA ILE A 122 -3.16 -3.64 -12.88
C ILE A 122 -3.71 -5.02 -12.52
N ARG A 123 -4.98 -5.32 -12.83
CA ARG A 123 -5.53 -6.67 -12.63
C ARG A 123 -4.82 -7.73 -13.47
N ARG A 124 -4.42 -7.40 -14.70
CA ARG A 124 -3.61 -8.27 -15.56
C ARG A 124 -2.24 -8.53 -14.94
N GLU A 125 -1.57 -7.47 -14.46
CA GLU A 125 -0.23 -7.59 -13.91
C GLU A 125 -0.23 -8.31 -12.55
N LEU A 126 -1.17 -8.03 -11.67
CA LEU A 126 -1.32 -8.74 -10.41
C LEU A 126 -1.58 -10.25 -10.61
N LYS A 127 -2.26 -10.63 -11.68
CA LYS A 127 -2.44 -12.04 -12.04
C LYS A 127 -1.14 -12.72 -12.47
N LYS A 128 -0.15 -11.97 -13.01
CA LYS A 128 1.19 -12.51 -13.25
C LYS A 128 1.94 -12.74 -11.94
N VAL A 129 1.83 -11.80 -11.00
CA VAL A 129 2.46 -11.89 -9.67
C VAL A 129 1.88 -13.05 -8.87
N PHE A 130 0.55 -13.18 -8.83
CA PHE A 130 -0.18 -14.17 -8.04
C PHE A 130 -1.25 -14.88 -8.88
N PRO A 131 -0.87 -15.88 -9.72
CA PRO A 131 -1.83 -16.61 -10.55
C PRO A 131 -2.93 -17.31 -9.75
N GLU A 132 -2.58 -17.81 -8.55
CA GLU A 132 -3.45 -18.63 -7.70
C GLU A 132 -4.18 -17.82 -6.60
N ASN A 133 -3.75 -16.59 -6.32
CA ASN A 133 -4.38 -15.73 -5.29
C ASN A 133 -5.25 -14.68 -5.99
N PRO A 134 -6.58 -14.82 -5.98
CA PRO A 134 -7.45 -13.85 -6.62
C PRO A 134 -7.42 -12.51 -5.90
N LEU A 135 -7.60 -11.44 -6.67
CA LEU A 135 -7.94 -10.13 -6.13
C LEU A 135 -9.40 -10.18 -5.68
N VAL A 136 -9.65 -10.06 -4.37
CA VAL A 136 -10.98 -10.17 -3.76
C VAL A 136 -11.43 -8.84 -3.19
N GLU A 137 -12.70 -8.50 -3.36
CA GLU A 137 -13.28 -7.30 -2.74
C GLU A 137 -13.34 -7.47 -1.22
N LEU A 138 -12.86 -6.47 -0.48
CA LEU A 138 -12.88 -6.50 0.98
C LEU A 138 -14.27 -6.12 1.51
N PRO A 139 -14.80 -6.88 2.47
CA PRO A 139 -16.05 -6.51 3.11
C PRO A 139 -15.86 -5.24 3.95
N PHE A 140 -16.88 -4.41 4.07
CA PHE A 140 -16.82 -3.12 4.77
C PHE A 140 -16.44 -3.22 6.25
N ASN A 141 -16.61 -4.37 6.88
CA ASN A 141 -16.16 -4.63 8.25
C ASN A 141 -14.68 -5.09 8.35
N HIS A 142 -13.92 -5.06 7.25
CA HIS A 142 -12.52 -5.41 7.28
C HIS A 142 -11.73 -4.42 8.16
N PRO A 143 -10.78 -4.87 9.00
CA PRO A 143 -10.05 -4.00 9.94
C PRO A 143 -9.35 -2.79 9.30
N VAL A 144 -8.93 -2.87 8.03
CA VAL A 144 -8.32 -1.75 7.30
C VAL A 144 -9.23 -0.50 7.27
N TYR A 145 -10.54 -0.68 7.34
CA TYR A 145 -11.52 0.41 7.35
C TYR A 145 -11.80 0.98 8.74
N HIS A 146 -11.28 0.37 9.83
CA HIS A 146 -11.72 0.71 11.18
C HIS A 146 -10.60 0.79 12.22
N ILE A 147 -9.32 0.74 11.80
CA ILE A 147 -8.22 0.61 12.77
C ILE A 147 -8.06 1.85 13.66
N LEU A 148 -8.33 3.06 13.11
CA LEU A 148 -8.34 4.33 13.85
C LEU A 148 -9.59 5.14 13.50
N TYR A 149 -9.84 5.35 12.22
CA TYR A 149 -10.99 6.07 11.69
C TYR A 149 -12.01 5.10 11.09
N GLY A 150 -13.30 5.38 11.27
CA GLY A 150 -14.39 4.55 10.74
C GLY A 150 -14.73 4.89 9.29
N PHE A 151 -14.72 3.85 8.42
CA PHE A 151 -15.13 3.91 7.02
C PHE A 151 -16.17 2.81 6.76
N ASP A 152 -17.39 3.00 7.27
CA ASP A 152 -18.46 1.99 7.28
C ASP A 152 -18.97 1.59 5.88
N GLN A 153 -18.63 2.37 4.85
CA GLN A 153 -18.99 2.12 3.46
C GLN A 153 -17.78 1.75 2.57
N GLY A 154 -16.65 1.36 3.18
CA GLY A 154 -15.42 1.07 2.46
C GLY A 154 -14.57 2.30 2.15
N PRO A 155 -13.75 2.30 1.08
CA PRO A 155 -12.87 3.42 0.79
C PRO A 155 -13.66 4.69 0.45
N PRO A 156 -13.14 5.90 0.78
CA PRO A 156 -13.82 7.15 0.46
C PRO A 156 -13.85 7.38 -1.07
N LYS A 157 -14.88 8.08 -1.54
CA LYS A 157 -15.01 8.53 -2.93
C LYS A 157 -14.47 9.96 -3.04
N ILE A 158 -13.24 10.11 -3.51
CA ILE A 158 -12.61 11.43 -3.68
C ILE A 158 -12.94 12.00 -5.05
N HIS A 159 -12.64 11.27 -6.12
CA HIS A 159 -13.00 11.68 -7.47
C HIS A 159 -14.00 10.74 -8.15
N GLU A 160 -14.69 11.26 -9.16
CA GLU A 160 -15.59 10.53 -10.03
C GLU A 160 -14.89 10.12 -11.32
N HIS A 161 -14.97 8.84 -11.68
CA HIS A 161 -14.47 8.35 -12.97
C HIS A 161 -15.62 7.83 -13.84
N ASP A 162 -15.98 6.55 -13.67
CA ASP A 162 -17.02 5.88 -14.44
C ASP A 162 -18.40 5.89 -13.73
N GLY A 163 -18.52 6.67 -12.65
CA GLY A 163 -19.76 6.79 -11.87
C GLY A 163 -20.13 5.55 -11.06
N LYS A 164 -19.15 4.68 -10.78
CA LYS A 164 -19.33 3.50 -9.93
C LYS A 164 -19.05 3.80 -8.46
N PRO A 165 -19.59 3.00 -7.53
CA PRO A 165 -19.21 3.13 -6.12
C PRO A 165 -17.72 2.81 -5.92
N PRO A 166 -17.08 3.43 -4.90
CA PRO A 166 -15.70 3.12 -4.54
C PRO A 166 -15.59 1.69 -4.02
N GLN A 167 -14.55 0.98 -4.42
CA GLN A 167 -14.30 -0.41 -4.05
C GLN A 167 -12.86 -0.60 -3.58
N GLY A 168 -12.68 -1.44 -2.56
CA GLY A 168 -11.38 -1.88 -2.08
C GLY A 168 -11.18 -3.37 -2.30
N PHE A 169 -10.08 -3.73 -2.96
CA PHE A 169 -9.74 -5.11 -3.25
C PHE A 169 -8.43 -5.51 -2.55
N GLY A 170 -8.28 -6.78 -2.24
CA GLY A 170 -7.07 -7.29 -1.63
C GLY A 170 -6.57 -8.59 -2.21
N ILE A 171 -5.24 -8.80 -2.11
CA ILE A 171 -4.60 -10.10 -2.26
C ILE A 171 -4.04 -10.52 -0.91
N PHE A 172 -4.37 -11.74 -0.49
CA PHE A 172 -3.93 -12.31 0.78
C PHE A 172 -2.85 -13.35 0.58
N ILE A 173 -1.82 -13.29 1.42
CA ILE A 173 -0.80 -14.34 1.57
C ILE A 173 -1.02 -14.97 2.94
N GLY A 174 -1.60 -16.18 2.95
CA GLY A 174 -2.14 -16.75 4.17
C GLY A 174 -3.30 -15.90 4.72
N LYS A 175 -3.11 -15.31 5.91
CA LYS A 175 -4.10 -14.40 6.52
C LYS A 175 -3.73 -12.93 6.37
N ARG A 176 -2.54 -12.61 5.91
CA ARG A 176 -2.04 -11.24 5.78
C ARG A 176 -2.52 -10.63 4.46
N LEU A 177 -3.12 -9.46 4.54
CA LEU A 177 -3.38 -8.61 3.38
C LEU A 177 -2.03 -8.07 2.89
N ALA A 178 -1.57 -8.53 1.73
CA ALA A 178 -0.29 -8.15 1.15
C ALA A 178 -0.40 -7.07 0.09
N VAL A 179 -1.51 -7.06 -0.65
CA VAL A 179 -1.84 -6.01 -1.63
C VAL A 179 -3.21 -5.46 -1.27
N TYR A 180 -3.34 -4.14 -1.25
CA TYR A 180 -4.61 -3.46 -1.19
C TYR A 180 -4.75 -2.52 -2.40
N TYR A 181 -5.89 -2.56 -3.06
CA TYR A 181 -6.18 -1.84 -4.29
C TYR A 181 -7.50 -1.09 -4.18
N THR A 182 -7.48 0.22 -4.40
CA THR A 182 -8.66 1.07 -4.48
C THR A 182 -9.04 1.35 -5.94
N TYR A 183 -10.32 1.16 -6.25
CA TYR A 183 -10.91 1.40 -7.56
C TYR A 183 -12.09 2.37 -7.43
N GLU A 184 -12.24 3.33 -8.35
CA GLU A 184 -13.28 4.37 -8.32
C GLU A 184 -13.28 5.21 -7.02
N SER A 185 -12.12 5.40 -6.41
CA SER A 185 -11.96 6.00 -5.08
C SER A 185 -11.05 7.22 -5.08
N ASN A 186 -9.84 7.12 -5.61
CA ASN A 186 -8.79 8.14 -5.68
C ASN A 186 -8.40 8.80 -4.34
N PRO A 187 -8.12 8.05 -3.29
CA PRO A 187 -7.67 8.66 -2.03
C PRO A 187 -6.36 9.43 -2.18
N SER A 188 -5.47 9.03 -3.09
CA SER A 188 -4.17 9.68 -3.26
C SER A 188 -4.24 11.11 -3.80
N ASP A 189 -5.26 11.44 -4.59
CA ASP A 189 -5.51 12.80 -5.03
C ASP A 189 -5.81 13.72 -3.85
N GLY A 190 -6.62 13.23 -2.90
CA GLY A 190 -6.91 13.96 -1.67
C GLY A 190 -5.69 14.15 -0.75
N TRP A 191 -4.60 13.39 -0.96
CA TRP A 191 -3.33 13.61 -0.25
C TRP A 191 -2.48 14.70 -0.87
N ALA A 192 -2.64 14.98 -2.18
CA ALA A 192 -1.88 16.01 -2.90
C ALA A 192 -2.06 17.40 -2.28
N ASP A 193 -1.24 18.37 -2.70
CA ASP A 193 -1.39 19.75 -2.26
C ASP A 193 -2.77 20.31 -2.67
N PRO A 194 -3.39 21.19 -1.86
CA PRO A 194 -4.77 21.64 -2.06
C PRO A 194 -5.05 22.26 -3.43
N GLU A 195 -4.03 22.88 -4.03
CA GLU A 195 -4.14 23.57 -5.32
C GLU A 195 -4.08 22.63 -6.52
N VAL A 196 -3.68 21.37 -6.35
CA VAL A 196 -3.53 20.40 -7.44
C VAL A 196 -4.89 19.97 -7.95
N HIS A 197 -5.68 19.30 -7.12
CA HIS A 197 -7.01 18.79 -7.49
C HIS A 197 -8.15 19.73 -7.05
N LYS A 198 -7.86 20.65 -6.12
CA LYS A 198 -8.83 21.61 -5.56
C LYS A 198 -10.00 20.94 -4.84
N ASP A 199 -9.74 19.79 -4.27
CA ASP A 199 -10.70 19.07 -3.47
C ASP A 199 -11.16 19.87 -2.25
N PRO A 200 -12.43 19.78 -1.86
CA PRO A 200 -12.90 20.36 -0.61
C PRO A 200 -12.07 19.88 0.58
N PRO A 201 -11.78 20.76 1.57
CA PRO A 201 -10.97 20.39 2.73
C PRO A 201 -11.44 19.12 3.46
N GLU A 202 -12.77 18.93 3.55
CA GLU A 202 -13.38 17.75 4.16
C GLU A 202 -13.09 16.44 3.39
N LYS A 203 -13.07 16.48 2.06
CA LYS A 203 -12.68 15.33 1.24
C LYS A 203 -11.20 14.99 1.39
N ARG A 204 -10.35 16.02 1.42
CA ARG A 204 -8.92 15.83 1.65
C ARG A 204 -8.64 15.24 3.03
N GLU A 205 -9.31 15.74 4.07
CA GLU A 205 -9.19 15.20 5.42
C GLU A 205 -9.66 13.73 5.46
N GLU A 206 -10.76 13.38 4.79
CA GLU A 206 -11.26 12.01 4.66
C GLU A 206 -10.22 11.10 3.99
N ALA A 207 -9.62 11.55 2.89
CA ALA A 207 -8.58 10.81 2.19
C ALA A 207 -7.33 10.58 3.06
N LEU A 208 -6.85 11.61 3.79
CA LEU A 208 -5.72 11.51 4.71
C LEU A 208 -6.00 10.56 5.88
N LYS A 209 -7.21 10.60 6.45
CA LYS A 209 -7.67 9.64 7.47
C LYS A 209 -7.66 8.20 6.94
N PHE A 210 -8.11 8.00 5.72
CA PHE A 210 -8.09 6.70 5.08
C PHE A 210 -6.67 6.18 4.87
N GLY A 211 -5.76 7.01 4.32
CA GLY A 211 -4.34 6.68 4.18
C GLY A 211 -3.67 6.36 5.53
N THR A 212 -4.06 7.07 6.60
CA THR A 212 -3.62 6.77 7.97
C THR A 212 -4.03 5.37 8.40
N ASN A 213 -5.27 4.97 8.12
CA ASN A 213 -5.73 3.61 8.42
C ASN A 213 -4.90 2.55 7.69
N LEU A 214 -4.53 2.77 6.42
CA LEU A 214 -3.69 1.84 5.66
C LEU A 214 -2.33 1.66 6.34
N ILE A 215 -1.68 2.75 6.74
CA ILE A 215 -0.38 2.71 7.41
C ILE A 215 -0.47 1.98 8.75
N LEU A 216 -1.44 2.33 9.59
CA LEU A 216 -1.61 1.70 10.90
C LEU A 216 -1.97 0.22 10.78
N TYR A 217 -2.77 -0.16 9.78
CA TYR A 217 -3.08 -1.55 9.50
C TYR A 217 -1.82 -2.36 9.19
N VAL A 218 -0.94 -1.84 8.34
CA VAL A 218 0.33 -2.50 7.97
C VAL A 218 1.26 -2.62 9.17
N LEU A 219 1.35 -1.60 10.00
CA LEU A 219 2.20 -1.61 11.20
C LEU A 219 1.68 -2.55 12.31
N SER A 220 0.42 -2.98 12.23
CA SER A 220 -0.22 -3.82 13.24
C SER A 220 -0.34 -5.30 12.84
N ASN A 221 0.02 -5.67 11.62
CA ASN A 221 -0.12 -7.01 11.04
C ASN A 221 1.17 -7.46 10.36
#